data_7a91d41ad670bdd138a07dffbc98c5ae
#
_entry.id   7a91d41ad670bdd138a07dffbc98c5ae
#
_cell.length_a   1.000
_cell.length_b   1.000
_cell.length_c   1.000
_cell.angle_alpha   90.00
_cell.angle_beta   90.00
_cell.angle_gamma   90.00
#
_symmetry.space_group_name_H-M   'P 1'
#
loop_
_entity.id
_entity.type
_entity.pdbx_description
1 polymer ?
#
loop_
_entity_poly.entity_id
_entity_poly.type
_entity_poly.pdbx_seq_one_letter_code
_entity_poly.pdbx_strand_id
1 'polypeptide(L)'
;GKNQKAINILKKADVEIPAYNVTLDYMSGGLDMARGWLLTGQKAKGKEYVEAVWKNAYQYLNYYLSLTNDRFLQSQNDCIRQIMIMQSVCDVAGMVSPQLQKSYEKQLNALYTLYRGRGGSMPQGNQ
;
A
#
# COMPACT_ATOMS: atom_id res chain seq x y z
N GLY A 1 14.88 -3.50 -26.58
CA GLY A 1 15.37 -2.31 -25.93
C GLY A 1 15.41 -2.42 -24.42
N LYS A 2 15.78 -1.33 -23.77
CA LYS A 2 15.91 -1.32 -22.31
C LYS A 2 14.57 -1.64 -21.62
N ASN A 3 13.47 -1.13 -22.14
CA ASN A 3 12.16 -1.40 -21.57
C ASN A 3 11.77 -2.88 -21.67
N GLN A 4 12.07 -3.49 -22.80
CA GLN A 4 11.78 -4.91 -22.99
C GLN A 4 12.55 -5.79 -22.01
N LYS A 5 13.81 -5.47 -21.76
CA LYS A 5 14.63 -6.20 -20.79
C LYS A 5 14.06 -6.07 -19.37
N ALA A 6 13.66 -4.86 -18.98
CA ALA A 6 13.07 -4.63 -17.67
C ALA A 6 11.73 -5.38 -17.52
N ILE A 7 10.90 -5.37 -18.57
CA ILE A 7 9.63 -6.09 -18.56
C ILE A 7 9.85 -7.58 -18.38
N ASN A 8 10.84 -8.15 -19.07
CA ASN A 8 11.14 -9.58 -18.97
C ASN A 8 11.58 -9.97 -17.55
N ILE A 9 12.38 -9.13 -16.90
CA ILE A 9 12.80 -9.36 -15.51
C ILE A 9 11.60 -9.34 -14.59
N LEU A 10 10.70 -8.35 -14.76
CA LEU A 10 9.50 -8.23 -13.93
C LEU A 10 8.56 -9.41 -14.12
N LYS A 11 8.39 -9.88 -15.36
CA LYS A 11 7.53 -11.04 -15.64
C LYS A 11 8.09 -12.29 -14.99
N LYS A 12 9.40 -12.48 -15.00
CA LYS A 12 10.02 -13.62 -14.34
C LYS A 12 9.78 -13.58 -12.84
N ALA A 13 9.95 -12.42 -12.21
CA ALA A 13 9.69 -12.26 -10.79
C ALA A 13 8.22 -12.55 -10.45
N ASP A 14 7.29 -12.10 -11.30
CA ASP A 14 5.86 -12.32 -11.11
C ASP A 14 5.52 -13.81 -11.17
N VAL A 15 6.19 -14.56 -12.03
CA VAL A 15 6.00 -16.01 -12.12
C VAL A 15 6.56 -16.73 -10.88
N GLU A 16 7.72 -16.28 -10.40
CA GLU A 16 8.35 -16.88 -9.23
C GLU A 16 7.62 -16.54 -7.92
N ILE A 17 6.92 -15.39 -7.88
CA ILE A 17 6.18 -14.93 -6.71
C ILE A 17 4.75 -14.63 -7.12
N PRO A 18 3.91 -15.67 -7.27
CA PRO A 18 2.51 -15.46 -7.70
C PRO A 18 1.72 -14.63 -6.69
N ALA A 19 0.96 -13.67 -7.19
CA ALA A 19 0.21 -12.75 -6.35
C ALA A 19 -0.82 -13.46 -5.45
N TYR A 20 -1.34 -14.60 -5.89
CA TYR A 20 -2.34 -15.32 -5.09
C TYR A 20 -1.74 -16.21 -4.01
N ASN A 21 -0.44 -16.51 -4.08
CA ASN A 21 0.25 -17.35 -3.09
C ASN A 21 1.03 -16.55 -2.06
N VAL A 22 1.43 -15.32 -2.42
CA VAL A 22 2.25 -14.47 -1.56
C VAL A 22 1.55 -13.14 -1.40
N THR A 23 1.39 -12.70 -0.17
CA THR A 23 0.83 -11.39 0.11
C THR A 23 1.77 -10.32 -0.46
N LEU A 24 1.28 -9.57 -1.43
CA LEU A 24 2.05 -8.48 -2.04
C LEU A 24 1.89 -7.24 -1.18
N ASP A 25 2.67 -7.17 -0.14
CA ASP A 25 2.68 -6.02 0.75
C ASP A 25 3.97 -5.23 0.59
N TYR A 26 4.09 -4.17 1.37
CA TYR A 26 5.26 -3.32 1.34
C TYR A 26 6.54 -4.11 1.66
N MET A 27 6.45 -5.02 2.62
CA MET A 27 7.61 -5.81 3.08
C MET A 27 8.11 -6.78 2.03
N SER A 28 7.24 -7.27 1.16
CA SER A 28 7.65 -8.18 0.09
C SER A 28 8.04 -7.45 -1.20
N GLY A 29 8.15 -6.13 -1.16
CA GLY A 29 8.58 -5.36 -2.32
C GLY A 29 7.49 -5.12 -3.36
N GLY A 30 6.22 -5.36 -3.00
CA GLY A 30 5.11 -5.21 -3.95
C GLY A 30 5.02 -3.81 -4.56
N LEU A 31 5.29 -2.79 -3.77
CA LEU A 31 5.20 -1.41 -4.24
C LEU A 31 6.34 -1.06 -5.20
N ASP A 32 7.54 -1.58 -4.96
CA ASP A 32 8.67 -1.40 -5.87
C ASP A 32 8.40 -2.09 -7.20
N MET A 33 7.79 -3.27 -7.17
CA MET A 33 7.40 -3.97 -8.39
C MET A 33 6.33 -3.19 -9.15
N ALA A 34 5.39 -2.58 -8.44
CA ALA A 34 4.38 -1.72 -9.07
C ALA A 34 5.03 -0.56 -9.81
N ARG A 35 5.98 0.12 -9.18
CA ARG A 35 6.72 1.21 -9.82
C ARG A 35 7.44 0.74 -11.07
N GLY A 36 8.10 -0.43 -10.98
CA GLY A 36 8.81 -1.01 -12.12
C GLY A 36 7.90 -1.25 -13.31
N TRP A 37 6.74 -1.85 -13.08
CA TRP A 37 5.77 -2.09 -14.14
C TRP A 37 5.26 -0.78 -14.75
N LEU A 38 4.94 0.21 -13.89
CA LEU A 38 4.42 1.50 -14.35
C LEU A 38 5.47 2.26 -15.16
N LEU A 39 6.73 2.23 -14.74
CA LEU A 39 7.81 2.92 -15.45
C LEU A 39 8.12 2.30 -16.80
N THR A 40 7.81 1.02 -17.00
CA THR A 40 8.01 0.34 -18.29
C THR A 40 6.75 0.35 -19.15
N GLY A 41 5.71 1.07 -18.73
CA GLY A 41 4.49 1.21 -19.52
C GLY A 41 3.46 0.10 -19.34
N GLN A 42 3.70 -0.84 -18.42
CA GLN A 42 2.77 -1.93 -18.13
C GLN A 42 1.78 -1.50 -17.06
N LYS A 43 0.87 -0.62 -17.43
CA LYS A 43 -0.02 0.05 -16.48
C LYS A 43 -0.98 -0.91 -15.79
N ALA A 44 -1.53 -1.86 -16.52
CA ALA A 44 -2.47 -2.84 -15.95
C ALA A 44 -1.78 -3.69 -14.89
N LYS A 45 -0.55 -4.13 -15.16
CA LYS A 45 0.22 -4.94 -14.21
C LYS A 45 0.64 -4.13 -13.00
N GLY A 46 1.07 -2.88 -13.22
CA GLY A 46 1.41 -1.97 -12.13
C GLY A 46 0.22 -1.71 -11.22
N LYS A 47 -0.95 -1.49 -11.80
CA LYS A 47 -2.19 -1.28 -11.04
C LYS A 47 -2.53 -2.51 -10.19
N GLU A 48 -2.34 -3.71 -10.72
CA GLU A 48 -2.58 -4.94 -9.98
C GLU A 48 -1.75 -5.00 -8.69
N TYR A 49 -0.47 -4.67 -8.78
CA TYR A 49 0.40 -4.64 -7.60
C TYR A 49 0.04 -3.52 -6.63
N VAL A 50 -0.30 -2.35 -7.15
CA VAL A 50 -0.75 -1.22 -6.32
C VAL A 50 -1.99 -1.62 -5.52
N GLU A 51 -2.96 -2.21 -6.18
CA GLU A 51 -4.20 -2.64 -5.52
C GLU A 51 -3.95 -3.73 -4.47
N ALA A 52 -3.03 -4.64 -4.75
CA ALA A 52 -2.70 -5.72 -3.80
C ALA A 52 -2.07 -5.15 -2.52
N VAL A 53 -1.12 -4.23 -2.66
CA VAL A 53 -0.48 -3.60 -1.50
C VAL A 53 -1.50 -2.78 -0.71
N TRP A 54 -2.34 -2.00 -1.41
CA TRP A 54 -3.39 -1.21 -0.77
C TRP A 54 -4.35 -2.08 0.03
N LYS A 55 -4.86 -3.13 -0.61
CA LYS A 55 -5.81 -4.05 0.02
C LYS A 55 -5.25 -4.66 1.29
N ASN A 56 -3.99 -5.09 1.23
CA ASN A 56 -3.33 -5.69 2.38
C ASN A 56 -3.22 -4.70 3.55
N ALA A 57 -2.74 -3.50 3.28
CA ALA A 57 -2.59 -2.47 4.32
C ALA A 57 -3.96 -2.04 4.86
N TYR A 58 -4.94 -1.90 3.98
CA TYR A 58 -6.30 -1.52 4.35
C TYR A 58 -6.91 -2.54 5.31
N GLN A 59 -6.75 -3.83 5.00
CA GLN A 59 -7.28 -4.90 5.85
C GLN A 59 -6.63 -4.90 7.23
N TYR A 60 -5.31 -4.73 7.29
CA TYR A 60 -4.61 -4.69 8.58
C TYR A 60 -5.03 -3.49 9.40
N LEU A 61 -5.12 -2.31 8.77
CA LEU A 61 -5.52 -1.11 9.51
C LEU A 61 -6.94 -1.23 10.04
N ASN A 62 -7.87 -1.74 9.23
CA ASN A 62 -9.24 -1.98 9.68
C ASN A 62 -9.29 -2.95 10.86
N TYR A 63 -8.48 -4.00 10.80
CA TYR A 63 -8.40 -4.95 11.89
C TYR A 63 -7.98 -4.26 13.19
N TYR A 64 -6.89 -3.50 13.15
CA TYR A 64 -6.42 -2.80 14.34
C TYR A 64 -7.44 -1.79 14.85
N LEU A 65 -8.12 -1.10 13.96
CA LEU A 65 -9.14 -0.12 14.34
C LEU A 65 -10.40 -0.76 14.94
N SER A 66 -10.59 -2.07 14.76
CA SER A 66 -11.73 -2.79 15.31
C SER A 66 -11.44 -3.40 16.68
N LEU A 67 -10.21 -3.31 17.16
CA LEU A 67 -9.81 -3.91 18.43
C LEU A 67 -10.42 -3.16 19.62
N THR A 68 -10.46 -3.84 20.77
CA THR A 68 -10.83 -3.18 22.04
C THR A 68 -9.82 -2.08 22.36
N ASN A 69 -10.24 -1.14 23.22
CA ASN A 69 -9.40 0.03 23.53
C ASN A 69 -7.97 -0.33 23.96
N ASP A 70 -7.83 -1.30 24.86
CA ASP A 70 -6.50 -1.70 25.35
C ASP A 70 -5.65 -2.25 24.24
N ARG A 71 -6.21 -3.13 23.42
CA ARG A 71 -5.49 -3.72 22.28
C ARG A 71 -5.19 -2.70 21.21
N PHE A 72 -6.11 -1.78 20.96
CA PHE A 72 -5.88 -0.71 20.02
C PHE A 72 -4.69 0.14 20.44
N LEU A 73 -4.64 0.54 21.71
CA LEU A 73 -3.53 1.36 22.22
C LEU A 73 -2.19 0.64 22.09
N GLN A 74 -2.18 -0.68 22.28
CA GLN A 74 -0.96 -1.48 22.08
C GLN A 74 -0.58 -1.62 20.61
N SER A 75 -1.52 -1.40 19.70
CA SER A 75 -1.31 -1.56 18.26
C SER A 75 -1.01 -0.25 17.54
N GLN A 76 -0.76 0.84 18.25
CA GLN A 76 -0.58 2.14 17.59
C GLN A 76 0.59 2.15 16.60
N ASN A 77 1.70 1.51 16.94
CA ASN A 77 2.84 1.44 16.02
C ASN A 77 2.48 0.66 14.75
N ASP A 78 1.69 -0.40 14.89
CA ASP A 78 1.22 -1.17 13.74
C ASP A 78 0.30 -0.33 12.88
N CYS A 79 -0.60 0.43 13.49
CA CYS A 79 -1.48 1.36 12.76
C CYS A 79 -0.68 2.40 11.99
N ILE A 80 0.31 3.00 12.63
CA ILE A 80 1.16 4.00 12.00
C ILE A 80 1.89 3.41 10.80
N ARG A 81 2.40 2.19 10.94
CA ARG A 81 3.07 1.50 9.83
C ARG A 81 2.14 1.35 8.63
N GLN A 82 0.91 0.89 8.86
CA GLN A 82 -0.04 0.71 7.77
C GLN A 82 -0.43 2.04 7.14
N ILE A 83 -0.62 3.09 7.95
CA ILE A 83 -0.92 4.43 7.44
C ILE A 83 0.23 4.92 6.53
N MET A 84 1.48 4.73 6.94
CA MET A 84 2.63 5.13 6.14
C MET A 84 2.73 4.35 4.84
N ILE A 85 2.43 3.04 4.88
CA ILE A 85 2.38 2.22 3.67
C ILE A 85 1.30 2.75 2.73
N MET A 86 0.11 3.05 3.26
CA MET A 86 -0.99 3.56 2.45
C MET A 86 -0.67 4.93 1.84
N GLN A 87 0.05 5.79 2.56
CA GLN A 87 0.50 7.06 2.00
C GLN A 87 1.44 6.83 0.81
N SER A 88 2.36 5.87 0.94
CA SER A 88 3.26 5.52 -0.16
C SER A 88 2.49 4.96 -1.35
N VAL A 89 1.45 4.17 -1.09
CA VAL A 89 0.60 3.64 -2.15
C VAL A 89 -0.13 4.77 -2.89
N CYS A 90 -0.60 5.77 -2.16
CA CYS A 90 -1.25 6.93 -2.79
C CYS A 90 -0.32 7.62 -3.78
N ASP A 91 0.96 7.77 -3.43
CA ASP A 91 1.93 8.38 -4.33
C ASP A 91 2.10 7.57 -5.62
N VAL A 92 2.22 6.25 -5.49
CA VAL A 92 2.38 5.37 -6.65
C VAL A 92 1.07 5.29 -7.46
N ALA A 93 -0.07 5.33 -6.78
CA ALA A 93 -1.38 5.31 -7.44
C ALA A 93 -1.54 6.49 -8.40
N GLY A 94 -0.91 7.61 -8.11
CA GLY A 94 -0.90 8.76 -9.01
C GLY A 94 -0.26 8.46 -10.36
N MET A 95 0.65 7.49 -10.40
CA MET A 95 1.25 7.03 -11.66
C MET A 95 0.28 6.19 -12.49
N VAL A 96 -0.73 5.59 -11.85
CA VAL A 96 -1.78 4.84 -12.54
C VAL A 96 -2.84 5.80 -13.08
N SER A 97 -3.45 6.58 -12.19
CA SER A 97 -4.41 7.60 -12.58
C SER A 97 -4.66 8.57 -11.42
N PRO A 98 -4.98 9.85 -11.74
CA PRO A 98 -5.36 10.82 -10.69
C PRO A 98 -6.61 10.37 -9.92
N GLN A 99 -7.54 9.71 -10.60
CA GLN A 99 -8.78 9.24 -9.97
C GLN A 99 -8.50 8.19 -8.90
N LEU A 100 -7.63 7.24 -9.19
CA LEU A 100 -7.26 6.20 -8.24
C LEU A 100 -6.57 6.83 -7.03
N GLN A 101 -5.65 7.76 -7.25
CA GLN A 101 -4.97 8.46 -6.17
C GLN A 101 -5.96 9.17 -5.26
N LYS A 102 -6.91 9.92 -5.83
CA LYS A 102 -7.91 10.64 -5.06
C LYS A 102 -8.80 9.69 -4.26
N SER A 103 -9.19 8.58 -4.85
CA SER A 103 -10.00 7.56 -4.18
C SER A 103 -9.26 7.01 -2.95
N TYR A 104 -8.00 6.67 -3.11
CA TYR A 104 -7.19 6.13 -2.02
C TYR A 104 -6.95 7.19 -0.94
N GLU A 105 -6.66 8.42 -1.33
CA GLU A 105 -6.47 9.50 -0.36
C GLU A 105 -7.72 9.73 0.48
N LYS A 106 -8.90 9.71 -0.16
CA LYS A 106 -10.16 9.86 0.55
C LYS A 106 -10.38 8.74 1.57
N GLN A 107 -10.12 7.50 1.16
CA GLN A 107 -10.26 6.34 2.04
C GLN A 107 -9.25 6.40 3.19
N LEU A 108 -8.01 6.77 2.89
CA LEU A 108 -6.98 6.90 3.92
C LEU A 108 -7.34 7.98 4.93
N ASN A 109 -7.83 9.13 4.46
CA ASN A 109 -8.23 10.22 5.35
C ASN A 109 -9.36 9.79 6.30
N ALA A 110 -10.31 9.00 5.79
CA ALA A 110 -11.39 8.47 6.63
C ALA A 110 -10.85 7.55 7.73
N LEU A 111 -9.94 6.65 7.36
CA LEU A 111 -9.32 5.74 8.34
C LEU A 111 -8.44 6.48 9.33
N TYR A 112 -7.70 7.48 8.85
CA TYR A 112 -6.86 8.30 9.71
C TYR A 112 -7.70 9.07 10.73
N THR A 113 -8.83 9.59 10.30
CA THR A 113 -9.77 10.28 11.19
C THR A 113 -10.27 9.33 12.29
N LEU A 114 -10.62 8.09 11.92
CA LEU A 114 -11.01 7.08 12.90
C LEU A 114 -9.88 6.76 13.87
N TYR A 115 -8.67 6.62 13.34
CA TYR A 115 -7.50 6.33 14.16
C TYR A 115 -7.27 7.43 15.20
N ARG A 116 -7.29 8.67 14.76
CA ARG A 116 -7.12 9.81 15.67
C ARG A 116 -8.28 9.92 16.67
N GLY A 117 -9.49 9.66 16.19
CA GLY A 117 -10.69 9.70 17.05
C GLY A 117 -10.66 8.67 18.18
N ARG A 118 -9.94 7.57 17.97
CA ARG A 118 -9.77 6.56 19.02
C ARG A 118 -8.58 6.83 19.93
N GLY A 119 -7.89 7.95 19.76
CA GLY A 119 -6.74 8.30 20.58
C GLY A 119 -5.40 7.95 19.97
N GLY A 120 -5.36 7.60 18.68
CA GLY A 120 -4.12 7.28 18.00
C GLY A 120 -3.23 8.51 17.88
N SER A 121 -1.92 8.30 17.92
CA SER A 121 -0.93 9.36 17.83
C SER A 121 0.01 9.11 16.66
N MET A 122 0.54 10.20 16.09
CA MET A 122 1.52 10.10 15.01
C MET A 122 2.94 10.21 15.58
N PRO A 123 3.94 9.72 14.85
CA PRO A 123 5.33 9.86 15.27
C PRO A 123 5.69 11.33 15.46
N GLN A 124 6.51 11.61 16.46
CA GLN A 124 6.88 12.98 16.83
C GLN A 124 7.55 13.75 15.70
N GLY A 125 8.35 13.07 14.89
CA GLY A 125 9.05 13.72 13.80
C GLY A 125 8.15 14.29 12.71
N ASN A 126 6.86 14.01 12.76
CA ASN A 126 5.89 14.46 11.76
C ASN A 126 5.06 15.67 12.21
N GLN A 127 5.44 16.26 13.28
CA GLN A 127 4.75 17.43 13.77
C GLN A 127 5.09 18.69 12.99
#